data_35878bb74ec75da8f505b8bca32d6c72
#
_entry.id   35878bb74ec75da8f505b8bca32d6c72
#
_cell.length_a   1.000
_cell.length_b   1.000
_cell.length_c   1.000
_cell.angle_alpha   90.00
_cell.angle_beta   90.00
_cell.angle_gamma   90.00
#
_symmetry.space_group_name_H-M   'P 1'
#
loop_
_entity.id
_entity.type
_entity.pdbx_description
1 polymer ?
#
loop_
_entity_poly.entity_id
_entity_poly.type
_entity_poly.pdbx_seq_one_letter_code
_entity_poly.pdbx_strand_id
1 'polypeptide(L)'
;KKHIRKYDKIVQPKVLYVKVNADLFTENRSAKIKVTYKMVNKSNEVNNALHLNWGPACLLIKEVNTFTIEGTTPKLTKKYKDFGYEIYAFDKPLQPKDTITMVLQVTGFYKGFPNEGSGSDIVYNGTFLNNNFIPSFGYDALGELKSDQDKKKYKLPIKDYQLPEQTDAWWLNNLLCNDDGDYISFEGTVS
;
A
#
# COMPACT_ATOMS: atom_id res chain seq x y z
N LYS A 1 -6.78 -15.42 2.88
CA LYS A 1 -6.86 -14.25 3.77
C LYS A 1 -6.51 -14.57 5.24
N LYS A 2 -6.90 -15.74 5.79
CA LYS A 2 -6.53 -16.15 7.16
C LYS A 2 -5.02 -16.08 7.44
N HIS A 3 -4.18 -16.24 6.42
CA HIS A 3 -2.72 -16.28 6.53
C HIS A 3 -2.05 -14.91 6.70
N ILE A 4 -2.65 -13.81 6.22
CA ILE A 4 -2.08 -12.46 6.35
C ILE A 4 -2.74 -11.64 7.48
N ARG A 5 -3.92 -12.04 7.95
CA ARG A 5 -4.63 -11.34 9.06
C ARG A 5 -3.83 -11.28 10.37
N LYS A 6 -2.89 -12.21 10.57
CA LYS A 6 -2.00 -12.17 11.74
C LYS A 6 -1.10 -10.92 11.78
N TYR A 7 -1.02 -10.18 10.66
CA TYR A 7 -0.25 -8.95 10.54
C TYR A 7 -1.09 -7.69 10.75
N ASP A 8 -2.38 -7.81 11.10
CA ASP A 8 -3.31 -6.68 11.27
C ASP A 8 -2.89 -5.69 12.38
N LYS A 9 -2.15 -6.18 13.39
CA LYS A 9 -1.67 -5.39 14.51
C LYS A 9 -0.20 -4.98 14.41
N ILE A 10 0.49 -5.38 13.33
CA ILE A 10 1.90 -5.03 13.17
C ILE A 10 2.00 -3.57 12.75
N VAL A 11 2.62 -2.80 13.63
CA VAL A 11 2.86 -1.37 13.39
C VAL A 11 3.76 -1.20 12.17
N GLN A 12 3.38 -0.29 11.29
CA GLN A 12 4.15 0.12 10.13
C GLN A 12 4.59 1.58 10.27
N PRO A 13 5.71 1.96 9.66
CA PRO A 13 6.10 3.37 9.64
C PRO A 13 5.03 4.20 8.90
N LYS A 14 4.75 5.39 9.44
CA LYS A 14 3.78 6.33 8.88
C LYS A 14 4.43 7.23 7.84
N VAL A 15 3.72 7.50 6.76
CA VAL A 15 4.17 8.37 5.68
C VAL A 15 4.11 9.84 6.13
N LEU A 16 5.19 10.58 5.91
CA LEU A 16 5.29 12.03 6.16
C LEU A 16 5.28 12.84 4.86
N TYR A 17 5.95 12.30 3.84
CA TYR A 17 6.14 12.98 2.57
C TYR A 17 6.12 11.98 1.43
N VAL A 18 5.47 12.37 0.34
CA VAL A 18 5.40 11.60 -0.91
C VAL A 18 5.76 12.50 -2.07
N LYS A 19 6.74 12.08 -2.87
CA LYS A 19 7.03 12.67 -4.17
C LYS A 19 6.77 11.66 -5.27
N VAL A 20 5.89 12.02 -6.21
CA VAL A 20 5.52 11.17 -7.34
C VAL A 20 5.98 11.83 -8.64
N ASN A 21 6.68 11.06 -9.48
CA ASN A 21 6.91 11.41 -10.88
C ASN A 21 6.25 10.30 -11.74
N ALA A 22 5.32 10.68 -12.59
CA ALA A 22 4.56 9.77 -13.44
C ALA A 22 4.72 10.14 -14.91
N ASP A 23 5.29 9.23 -15.68
CA ASP A 23 5.36 9.33 -17.14
C ASP A 23 4.22 8.47 -17.73
N LEU A 24 3.34 9.08 -18.50
CA LEU A 24 2.15 8.44 -19.08
C LEU A 24 2.36 8.11 -20.54
N PHE A 25 2.06 6.88 -20.91
CA PHE A 25 2.13 6.38 -22.27
C PHE A 25 0.73 5.90 -22.68
N THR A 26 -0.12 6.85 -23.04
CA THR A 26 -1.55 6.60 -23.31
C THR A 26 -1.76 5.67 -24.49
N GLU A 27 -0.90 5.74 -25.51
CA GLU A 27 -0.93 4.86 -26.68
C GLU A 27 -0.74 3.38 -26.31
N ASN A 28 0.14 3.12 -25.33
CA ASN A 28 0.46 1.77 -24.85
C ASN A 28 -0.35 1.40 -23.60
N ARG A 29 -1.24 2.28 -23.14
CA ARG A 29 -2.01 2.11 -21.89
C ARG A 29 -1.13 1.75 -20.71
N SER A 30 -0.01 2.45 -20.58
CA SER A 30 1.00 2.20 -19.56
C SER A 30 1.44 3.48 -18.86
N ALA A 31 1.99 3.33 -17.68
CA ALA A 31 2.63 4.42 -16.96
C ALA A 31 3.90 3.92 -16.28
N LYS A 32 4.89 4.80 -16.19
CA LYS A 32 6.09 4.59 -15.37
C LYS A 32 6.04 5.57 -14.22
N ILE A 33 5.98 5.05 -13.01
CA ILE A 33 5.79 5.85 -11.81
C ILE A 33 6.99 5.65 -10.89
N LYS A 34 7.64 6.74 -10.53
CA LYS A 34 8.67 6.78 -9.49
C LYS A 34 8.12 7.50 -8.29
N VAL A 35 8.14 6.82 -7.15
CA VAL A 35 7.66 7.38 -5.88
C VAL A 35 8.79 7.39 -4.87
N THR A 36 8.96 8.50 -4.18
CA THR A 36 9.83 8.63 -3.02
C THR A 36 8.98 8.90 -1.80
N TYR A 37 9.11 8.07 -0.79
CA TYR A 37 8.45 8.21 0.50
C TYR A 37 9.46 8.60 1.57
N LYS A 38 9.12 9.56 2.42
CA LYS A 38 9.73 9.71 3.74
C LYS A 38 8.75 9.21 4.79
N MET A 39 9.21 8.30 5.63
CA MET A 39 8.37 7.61 6.60
C MET A 39 9.01 7.69 7.98
N VAL A 40 8.19 7.63 9.02
CA VAL A 40 8.62 7.70 10.43
C VAL A 40 8.00 6.58 11.25
N ASN A 41 8.74 6.02 12.17
CA ASN A 41 8.17 5.15 13.20
C ASN A 41 7.56 6.01 14.32
N LYS A 42 6.25 6.23 14.26
CA LYS A 42 5.51 6.99 15.30
C LYS A 42 5.17 6.14 16.52
N SER A 43 5.41 4.85 16.49
CA SER A 43 5.13 3.96 17.62
C SER A 43 6.24 4.01 18.66
N ASN A 44 5.96 3.42 19.84
CA ASN A 44 6.95 3.20 20.88
C ASN A 44 7.68 1.85 20.74
N GLU A 45 7.41 1.10 19.67
CA GLU A 45 7.98 -0.21 19.38
C GLU A 45 8.99 -0.14 18.25
N VAL A 46 9.97 -1.03 18.29
CA VAL A 46 10.95 -1.18 17.21
C VAL A 46 10.30 -1.85 16.01
N ASN A 47 10.44 -1.27 14.84
CA ASN A 47 9.92 -1.84 13.61
C ASN A 47 11.04 -2.56 12.85
N ASN A 48 10.87 -3.85 12.61
CA ASN A 48 11.89 -4.72 12.00
C ASN A 48 11.68 -4.95 10.49
N ALA A 49 10.48 -4.64 9.97
CA ALA A 49 10.16 -4.96 8.59
C ALA A 49 9.10 -4.00 8.02
N LEU A 50 9.24 -3.73 6.73
CA LEU A 50 8.23 -3.05 5.93
C LEU A 50 7.31 -4.08 5.27
N HIS A 51 6.02 -3.91 5.45
CA HIS A 51 5.00 -4.73 4.83
C HIS A 51 4.37 -3.98 3.66
N LEU A 52 4.49 -4.51 2.45
CA LEU A 52 3.88 -3.95 1.25
C LEU A 52 2.67 -4.77 0.83
N ASN A 53 1.58 -4.09 0.53
CA ASN A 53 0.36 -4.68 0.02
C ASN A 53 0.06 -4.13 -1.38
N TRP A 54 0.31 -4.95 -2.39
CA TRP A 54 0.03 -4.63 -3.80
C TRP A 54 -1.43 -4.86 -4.18
N GLY A 55 -2.22 -5.40 -3.25
CA GLY A 55 -3.54 -5.90 -3.54
C GLY A 55 -3.55 -7.20 -4.37
N PRO A 56 -4.72 -7.78 -4.61
CA PRO A 56 -4.84 -8.95 -5.46
C PRO A 56 -4.41 -8.60 -6.90
N ALA A 57 -3.84 -9.57 -7.59
CA ALA A 57 -3.52 -9.44 -9.00
C ALA A 57 -4.80 -9.10 -9.78
N CYS A 58 -4.85 -7.90 -10.33
CA CYS A 58 -5.94 -7.41 -11.15
C CYS A 58 -5.43 -7.19 -12.59
N LEU A 59 -6.22 -6.50 -13.39
CA LEU A 59 -5.93 -6.22 -14.81
C LEU A 59 -4.64 -5.42 -15.05
N LEU A 60 -4.18 -4.71 -14.03
CA LEU A 60 -2.94 -3.95 -14.07
C LEU A 60 -1.75 -4.87 -13.79
N ILE A 61 -0.92 -5.07 -14.79
CA ILE A 61 0.38 -5.74 -14.64
C ILE A 61 1.38 -4.71 -14.15
N LYS A 62 2.14 -5.07 -13.12
CA LYS A 62 3.14 -4.19 -12.51
C LYS A 62 4.49 -4.85 -12.57
N GLU A 63 5.47 -4.09 -13.03
CA GLU A 63 6.87 -4.46 -13.00
C GLU A 63 7.63 -3.50 -12.08
N VAL A 64 8.24 -4.03 -11.03
CA VAL A 64 9.06 -3.23 -10.13
C VAL A 64 10.45 -3.08 -10.74
N ASN A 65 10.77 -1.86 -11.18
CA ASN A 65 12.04 -1.54 -11.82
C ASN A 65 13.12 -1.22 -10.78
N THR A 66 12.73 -0.51 -9.72
CA THR A 66 13.62 -0.13 -8.63
C THR A 66 12.86 -0.17 -7.32
N PHE A 67 13.48 -0.75 -6.29
CA PHE A 67 12.98 -0.69 -4.93
C PHE A 67 14.16 -0.59 -3.96
N THR A 68 14.26 0.53 -3.26
CA THR A 68 15.32 0.77 -2.28
C THR A 68 14.78 1.38 -1.00
N ILE A 69 15.38 1.02 0.11
CA ILE A 69 15.20 1.65 1.42
C ILE A 69 16.59 2.14 1.85
N GLU A 70 16.70 3.45 2.16
CA GLU A 70 17.99 4.11 2.46
C GLU A 70 19.07 3.82 1.40
N GLY A 71 18.66 3.77 0.11
CA GLY A 71 19.54 3.52 -1.02
C GLY A 71 19.95 2.07 -1.25
N THR A 72 19.59 1.14 -0.36
CA THR A 72 19.87 -0.30 -0.49
C THR A 72 18.64 -1.09 -0.91
N THR A 73 18.84 -2.16 -1.68
CA THR A 73 17.75 -3.07 -2.06
C THR A 73 17.37 -3.90 -0.84
N PRO A 74 16.12 -3.79 -0.34
CA PRO A 74 15.73 -4.47 0.88
C PRO A 74 15.57 -5.97 0.65
N LYS A 75 15.81 -6.75 1.70
CA LYS A 75 15.72 -8.21 1.66
C LYS A 75 14.26 -8.65 1.79
N LEU A 76 13.73 -9.30 0.73
CA LEU A 76 12.43 -9.95 0.78
C LEU A 76 12.50 -11.17 1.72
N THR A 77 11.71 -11.16 2.79
CA THR A 77 11.64 -12.26 3.76
C THR A 77 10.45 -13.16 3.52
N LYS A 78 9.33 -12.60 3.05
CA LYS A 78 8.11 -13.37 2.80
C LYS A 78 7.27 -12.77 1.70
N LYS A 79 6.68 -13.65 0.86
CA LYS A 79 5.77 -13.26 -0.22
C LYS A 79 4.53 -14.14 -0.22
N TYR A 80 3.37 -13.51 -0.20
CA TYR A 80 2.07 -14.15 -0.35
C TYR A 80 1.48 -13.77 -1.71
N LYS A 81 1.82 -14.54 -2.74
CA LYS A 81 1.50 -14.23 -4.14
C LYS A 81 0.01 -13.99 -4.38
N ASP A 82 -0.85 -14.85 -3.80
CA ASP A 82 -2.31 -14.78 -4.00
C ASP A 82 -2.94 -13.49 -3.44
N PHE A 83 -2.22 -12.79 -2.57
CA PHE A 83 -2.70 -11.57 -1.91
C PHE A 83 -1.90 -10.33 -2.31
N GLY A 84 -0.85 -10.48 -3.11
CA GLY A 84 0.06 -9.37 -3.40
C GLY A 84 0.77 -8.80 -2.17
N TYR A 85 0.96 -9.62 -1.13
CA TYR A 85 1.51 -9.15 0.15
C TYR A 85 2.95 -9.60 0.32
N GLU A 86 3.82 -8.65 0.59
CA GLU A 86 5.27 -8.85 0.67
C GLU A 86 5.83 -8.23 1.95
N ILE A 87 6.81 -8.90 2.55
CA ILE A 87 7.46 -8.47 3.79
C ILE A 87 8.96 -8.33 3.52
N TYR A 88 9.49 -7.15 3.77
CA TYR A 88 10.89 -6.81 3.58
C TYR A 88 11.54 -6.46 4.92
N ALA A 89 12.63 -7.14 5.26
CA ALA A 89 13.38 -6.80 6.45
C ALA A 89 14.13 -5.49 6.28
N PHE A 90 14.16 -4.67 7.31
CA PHE A 90 15.08 -3.55 7.38
C PHE A 90 16.50 -4.05 7.67
N ASP A 91 17.52 -3.44 7.06
CA ASP A 91 18.92 -3.75 7.38
C ASP A 91 19.26 -3.39 8.82
N LYS A 92 18.69 -2.29 9.31
CA LYS A 92 18.73 -1.87 10.71
C LYS A 92 17.30 -1.69 11.21
N PRO A 93 16.95 -2.28 12.37
CA PRO A 93 15.64 -2.06 12.98
C PRO A 93 15.35 -0.58 13.17
N LEU A 94 14.17 -0.14 12.75
CA LEU A 94 13.74 1.26 12.83
C LEU A 94 13.26 1.55 14.26
N GLN A 95 14.05 2.34 14.98
CA GLN A 95 13.71 2.73 16.34
C GLN A 95 12.53 3.71 16.39
N PRO A 96 11.86 3.87 17.55
CA PRO A 96 10.87 4.91 17.74
C PRO A 96 11.42 6.29 17.35
N LYS A 97 10.64 7.03 16.56
CA LYS A 97 10.96 8.36 15.98
C LYS A 97 12.00 8.37 14.86
N ASP A 98 12.63 7.23 14.55
CA ASP A 98 13.50 7.15 13.38
C ASP A 98 12.71 7.37 12.09
N THR A 99 13.38 7.92 11.11
CA THR A 99 12.86 8.14 9.76
C THR A 99 13.62 7.32 8.74
N ILE A 100 12.92 6.91 7.68
CA ILE A 100 13.51 6.24 6.52
C ILE A 100 13.03 6.85 5.22
N THR A 101 13.85 6.69 4.19
CA THR A 101 13.50 7.05 2.82
C THR A 101 13.36 5.78 1.97
N MET A 102 12.21 5.62 1.34
CA MET A 102 11.94 4.54 0.39
C MET A 102 11.79 5.11 -1.01
N VAL A 103 12.44 4.50 -1.99
CA VAL A 103 12.26 4.82 -3.41
C VAL A 103 11.74 3.58 -4.12
N LEU A 104 10.63 3.76 -4.83
CA LEU A 104 9.99 2.72 -5.63
C LEU A 104 9.78 3.24 -7.04
N GLN A 105 10.15 2.46 -8.05
CA GLN A 105 9.83 2.72 -9.44
C GLN A 105 9.12 1.52 -10.03
N VAL A 106 7.94 1.76 -10.58
CA VAL A 106 7.06 0.74 -11.13
C VAL A 106 6.67 1.12 -12.54
N THR A 107 6.68 0.16 -13.44
CA THR A 107 6.01 0.26 -14.73
C THR A 107 4.72 -0.55 -14.65
N GLY A 108 3.59 0.11 -14.90
CA GLY A 108 2.29 -0.53 -14.93
C GLY A 108 1.68 -0.47 -16.34
N PHE A 109 1.06 -1.56 -16.77
CA PHE A 109 0.36 -1.60 -18.05
C PHE A 109 -0.89 -2.49 -17.98
N TYR A 110 -1.90 -2.13 -18.75
CA TYR A 110 -3.13 -2.90 -18.84
C TYR A 110 -3.05 -3.90 -20.00
N LYS A 111 -3.27 -5.19 -19.70
CA LYS A 111 -3.53 -6.18 -20.77
C LYS A 111 -4.79 -5.80 -21.51
N GLY A 112 -4.76 -5.86 -22.85
CA GLY A 112 -5.85 -5.64 -23.80
C GLY A 112 -7.27 -5.80 -23.29
N PHE A 113 -8.22 -6.18 -24.10
CA PHE A 113 -9.62 -6.36 -23.67
C PHE A 113 -9.82 -7.71 -22.98
N PRO A 114 -9.84 -7.79 -21.62
CA PRO A 114 -10.29 -8.99 -20.95
C PRO A 114 -11.83 -9.04 -21.03
N ASN A 115 -12.39 -10.23 -21.10
CA ASN A 115 -13.83 -10.45 -21.10
C ASN A 115 -14.52 -10.02 -19.80
N GLU A 116 -13.77 -9.78 -18.73
CA GLU A 116 -14.25 -9.34 -17.42
C GLU A 116 -13.61 -7.99 -17.06
N GLY A 117 -14.32 -6.91 -17.35
CA GLY A 117 -13.95 -5.56 -16.94
C GLY A 117 -12.81 -4.95 -17.75
N SER A 118 -12.96 -3.71 -18.16
CA SER A 118 -11.90 -2.93 -18.77
C SER A 118 -11.22 -2.08 -17.70
N GLY A 119 -9.97 -2.37 -17.38
CA GLY A 119 -9.12 -1.39 -16.71
C GLY A 119 -8.87 -0.23 -17.65
N SER A 120 -9.58 0.87 -17.45
CA SER A 120 -9.56 2.03 -18.35
C SER A 120 -8.95 3.27 -17.70
N ASP A 121 -8.09 3.06 -16.68
CA ASP A 121 -7.49 4.18 -15.95
C ASP A 121 -6.51 4.96 -16.83
N ILE A 122 -5.90 4.30 -17.83
CA ILE A 122 -5.05 4.95 -18.84
C ILE A 122 -5.63 4.67 -20.23
N VAL A 123 -6.13 5.69 -20.87
CA VAL A 123 -6.69 5.63 -22.23
C VAL A 123 -6.25 6.86 -23.02
N TYR A 124 -6.34 6.77 -24.35
CA TYR A 124 -5.87 7.80 -25.28
C TYR A 124 -6.49 9.18 -25.03
N ASN A 125 -7.76 9.23 -24.67
CA ASN A 125 -8.52 10.47 -24.48
C ASN A 125 -8.75 10.87 -23.03
N GLY A 126 -8.10 10.22 -22.10
CA GLY A 126 -8.17 10.58 -20.68
C GLY A 126 -7.46 9.57 -19.79
N THR A 127 -6.91 10.04 -18.70
CA THR A 127 -6.21 9.19 -17.71
C THR A 127 -6.68 9.53 -16.32
N PHE A 128 -7.01 8.50 -15.56
CA PHE A 128 -7.31 8.58 -14.15
C PHE A 128 -6.26 7.80 -13.35
N LEU A 129 -5.26 8.49 -12.84
CA LEU A 129 -4.26 7.88 -11.98
C LEU A 129 -4.79 7.77 -10.56
N ASN A 130 -4.78 6.56 -10.05
CA ASN A 130 -5.13 6.24 -8.67
C ASN A 130 -3.98 5.49 -7.99
N ASN A 131 -4.16 5.10 -6.72
CA ASN A 131 -3.15 4.41 -5.93
C ASN A 131 -2.90 2.95 -6.37
N ASN A 132 -3.57 2.44 -7.41
CA ASN A 132 -3.43 1.05 -7.85
C ASN A 132 -2.03 0.72 -8.38
N PHE A 133 -1.25 1.73 -8.78
CA PHE A 133 0.11 1.55 -9.29
C PHE A 133 1.15 1.31 -8.20
N ILE A 134 0.87 1.71 -6.99
CA ILE A 134 1.79 1.66 -5.84
C ILE A 134 1.20 0.80 -4.73
N PRO A 135 2.04 0.16 -3.90
CA PRO A 135 1.54 -0.63 -2.78
C PRO A 135 1.08 0.27 -1.62
N SER A 136 0.10 -0.18 -0.86
CA SER A 136 -0.16 0.34 0.48
C SER A 136 0.76 -0.33 1.51
N PHE A 137 0.83 0.26 2.70
CA PHE A 137 1.67 -0.23 3.78
C PHE A 137 0.84 -0.99 4.82
N GLY A 138 1.36 -2.16 5.23
CA GLY A 138 0.71 -2.95 6.25
C GLY A 138 -0.48 -3.78 5.75
N TYR A 139 -1.24 -4.26 6.71
CA TYR A 139 -2.43 -5.07 6.44
C TYR A 139 -3.61 -4.18 6.09
N ASP A 140 -4.33 -4.52 5.03
CA ASP A 140 -5.54 -3.83 4.61
C ASP A 140 -6.77 -4.72 4.81
N ALA A 141 -7.68 -4.27 5.66
CA ALA A 141 -8.94 -4.92 5.93
C ALA A 141 -9.99 -4.77 4.81
N LEU A 142 -9.78 -3.86 3.84
CA LEU A 142 -10.70 -3.67 2.69
C LEU A 142 -10.88 -4.94 1.88
N GLY A 143 -9.86 -5.80 1.88
CA GLY A 143 -9.93 -7.12 1.26
C GLY A 143 -10.66 -8.19 2.07
N GLU A 144 -11.16 -7.93 3.29
CA GLU A 144 -11.93 -8.89 4.09
C GLU A 144 -13.37 -9.00 3.60
N LEU A 145 -14.03 -10.12 3.97
CA LEU A 145 -15.47 -10.28 3.75
C LEU A 145 -16.22 -9.21 4.55
N LYS A 146 -17.01 -8.38 3.86
CA LYS A 146 -17.78 -7.31 4.48
C LYS A 146 -19.15 -7.78 4.96
N SER A 147 -19.76 -8.71 4.22
CA SER A 147 -21.11 -9.23 4.51
C SER A 147 -21.11 -10.10 5.77
N ASP A 148 -21.97 -9.79 6.72
CA ASP A 148 -22.16 -10.60 7.93
C ASP A 148 -22.70 -11.99 7.64
N GLN A 149 -23.49 -12.14 6.57
CA GLN A 149 -23.96 -13.44 6.10
C GLN A 149 -22.80 -14.32 5.64
N ASP A 150 -21.87 -13.76 4.86
CA ASP A 150 -20.68 -14.48 4.42
C ASP A 150 -19.74 -14.77 5.60
N LYS A 151 -19.59 -13.83 6.53
CA LYS A 151 -18.82 -14.07 7.75
C LYS A 151 -19.39 -15.25 8.55
N LYS A 152 -20.73 -15.30 8.73
CA LYS A 152 -21.42 -16.43 9.39
C LYS A 152 -21.18 -17.74 8.65
N LYS A 153 -21.33 -17.76 7.31
CA LYS A 153 -21.09 -18.93 6.47
C LYS A 153 -19.70 -19.52 6.67
N TYR A 154 -18.69 -18.67 6.81
CA TYR A 154 -17.29 -19.07 7.00
C TYR A 154 -16.85 -19.11 8.48
N LYS A 155 -17.78 -19.00 9.43
CA LYS A 155 -17.53 -19.00 10.87
C LYS A 155 -16.45 -17.95 11.28
N LEU A 156 -16.51 -16.78 10.67
CA LEU A 156 -15.65 -15.65 10.98
C LEU A 156 -16.31 -14.76 12.04
N PRO A 157 -15.53 -14.12 12.92
CA PRO A 157 -16.08 -13.18 13.88
C PRO A 157 -16.74 -11.99 13.17
N ILE A 158 -17.92 -11.62 13.58
CA ILE A 158 -18.58 -10.39 13.20
C ILE A 158 -17.94 -9.31 14.06
N LYS A 159 -17.32 -8.31 13.43
CA LYS A 159 -16.82 -7.13 14.15
C LYS A 159 -17.97 -6.12 14.23
N ASP A 160 -18.32 -5.70 15.43
CA ASP A 160 -19.11 -4.49 15.60
C ASP A 160 -18.24 -3.30 15.15
N TYR A 161 -18.69 -2.66 14.07
CA TYR A 161 -18.09 -1.40 13.62
C TYR A 161 -18.63 -0.27 14.50
N GLN A 162 -18.18 -0.20 15.73
CA GLN A 162 -18.37 0.99 16.53
C GLN A 162 -17.31 2.01 16.11
N LEU A 163 -17.78 3.22 15.80
CA LEU A 163 -16.84 4.35 15.67
C LEU A 163 -16.14 4.51 17.03
N PRO A 164 -14.81 4.66 17.04
CA PRO A 164 -14.09 4.88 18.27
C PRO A 164 -14.56 6.16 18.95
N GLU A 165 -14.50 6.20 20.27
CA GLU A 165 -14.84 7.40 21.02
C GLU A 165 -13.89 8.53 20.63
N GLN A 166 -14.44 9.75 20.42
CA GLN A 166 -13.64 10.92 20.01
C GLN A 166 -12.57 11.33 21.02
N THR A 167 -12.62 10.80 22.23
CA THR A 167 -11.65 11.04 23.30
C THR A 167 -10.46 10.09 23.28
N ASP A 168 -10.46 9.08 22.40
CA ASP A 168 -9.32 8.20 22.28
C ASP A 168 -8.12 8.96 21.70
N ALA A 169 -7.06 9.10 22.51
CA ALA A 169 -5.85 9.82 22.10
C ALA A 169 -5.18 9.24 20.86
N TRP A 170 -5.38 7.95 20.59
CA TRP A 170 -4.90 7.31 19.37
C TRP A 170 -5.60 7.89 18.14
N TRP A 171 -6.93 8.07 18.19
CA TRP A 171 -7.73 8.61 17.10
C TRP A 171 -7.49 10.09 16.85
N LEU A 172 -7.15 10.85 17.90
CA LEU A 172 -6.77 12.27 17.77
C LEU A 172 -5.45 12.44 17.00
N ASN A 173 -4.59 11.41 17.02
CA ASN A 173 -3.29 11.43 16.37
C ASN A 173 -3.26 10.66 15.04
N ASN A 174 -4.36 10.02 14.65
CA ASN A 174 -4.45 9.26 13.40
C ASN A 174 -5.71 9.65 12.65
N LEU A 175 -5.58 9.87 11.34
CA LEU A 175 -6.75 10.11 10.50
C LEU A 175 -7.58 8.84 10.38
N LEU A 176 -8.90 8.99 10.41
CA LEU A 176 -9.86 7.88 10.32
C LEU A 176 -9.79 7.08 9.01
N CYS A 177 -9.13 7.62 8.00
CA CYS A 177 -9.21 7.11 6.65
C CYS A 177 -8.17 6.03 6.31
N ASN A 178 -6.97 6.10 6.90
CA ASN A 178 -5.87 5.21 6.55
C ASN A 178 -4.95 4.93 7.73
N ASP A 179 -4.58 3.67 7.88
CA ASP A 179 -3.64 3.23 8.92
C ASP A 179 -2.18 3.56 8.59
N ASP A 180 -1.86 3.87 7.33
CA ASP A 180 -0.50 4.06 6.82
C ASP A 180 -0.08 5.54 6.67
N GLY A 181 -1.01 6.48 6.80
CA GLY A 181 -0.72 7.91 6.67
C GLY A 181 -1.53 8.80 7.61
N ASP A 182 -0.98 9.97 7.86
CA ASP A 182 -1.63 11.11 8.52
C ASP A 182 -1.65 12.29 7.54
N TYR A 183 -1.53 13.53 8.04
CA TYR A 183 -1.22 14.69 7.19
C TYR A 183 0.15 14.49 6.54
N ILE A 184 0.17 14.45 5.21
CA ILE A 184 1.39 14.25 4.42
C ILE A 184 1.69 15.48 3.57
N SER A 185 2.96 15.75 3.33
CA SER A 185 3.37 16.64 2.27
C SER A 185 3.43 15.86 0.95
N PHE A 186 2.80 16.40 -0.09
CA PHE A 186 2.74 15.75 -1.41
C PHE A 186 3.32 16.66 -2.50
N GLU A 187 4.15 16.07 -3.35
CA GLU A 187 4.70 16.67 -4.55
C GLU A 187 4.49 15.73 -5.74
N GLY A 188 3.88 16.22 -6.80
CA GLY A 188 3.58 15.41 -7.98
C GLY A 188 3.98 16.08 -9.28
N THR A 189 4.58 15.31 -10.19
CA THR A 189 4.85 15.72 -11.56
C THR A 189 4.31 14.65 -12.49
N VAL A 190 3.60 15.06 -13.54
CA VAL A 190 3.05 14.19 -14.56
C VAL A 190 3.53 14.70 -15.93
N SER A 191 4.04 13.79 -16.78
CA SER A 191 4.49 14.05 -18.14
C SER A 191 3.89 13.06 -19.13
#